data_b93b320aa99097e1d2888953eb9fd19f
#
_entry.id   b93b320aa99097e1d2888953eb9fd19f
#
_cell.length_a   1.000
_cell.length_b   1.000
_cell.length_c   1.000
_cell.angle_alpha   90.00
_cell.angle_beta   90.00
_cell.angle_gamma   90.00
#
_symmetry.space_group_name_H-M   'P 1'
#
loop_
_entity.id
_entity.type
_entity.pdbx_description
1 polymer ?
#
loop_
_entity_poly.entity_id
_entity_poly.type
_entity_poly.pdbx_seq_one_letter_code
_entity_poly.pdbx_strand_id
1 'polypeptide(L)'
;HTDKIEAGDVKDFIKHLQYEGVDKMILVAEDIGGVEIDQARIRSESALLSLLDNQEQTFKIPTYILATTNYPENFMGNLTNRPNRFDDKIRVGYPKGSARQQLLTFYDKENLVDEEALNLVGSKKCDEFSPAHLREVIIRSAIYDMKPAETIRAMIKEIDEYTRAFQEKGNMRTGLL
;
A
#
# COMPACT_ATOMS: atom_id res chain seq x y z
N HIS A 1 17.88 1.50 -12.75
CA HIS A 1 18.91 1.01 -11.81
C HIS A 1 18.31 1.12 -10.41
N THR A 2 17.83 0.00 -9.89
CA THR A 2 17.53 -0.15 -8.47
C THR A 2 18.87 -0.34 -7.77
N ASP A 3 19.48 0.76 -7.36
CA ASP A 3 20.70 0.71 -6.57
C ASP A 3 20.37 0.04 -5.23
N LYS A 4 21.12 -0.99 -4.88
CA LYS A 4 20.95 -1.76 -3.65
C LYS A 4 21.35 -0.85 -2.49
N ILE A 5 20.36 -0.31 -1.77
CA ILE A 5 20.61 0.44 -0.55
C ILE A 5 20.95 -0.55 0.56
N GLU A 6 22.17 -0.50 1.06
CA GLU A 6 22.61 -1.28 2.22
C GLU A 6 22.42 -0.47 3.52
N ALA A 7 22.37 -1.16 4.66
CA ALA A 7 22.24 -0.49 5.97
C ALA A 7 23.39 0.51 6.24
N GLY A 8 24.57 0.26 5.67
CA GLY A 8 25.71 1.16 5.71
C GLY A 8 25.44 2.48 5.01
N ASP A 9 24.86 2.41 3.80
CA ASP A 9 24.53 3.59 2.99
C ASP A 9 23.56 4.52 3.70
N VAL A 10 22.55 3.94 4.35
CA VAL A 10 21.54 4.71 5.12
C VAL A 10 22.21 5.38 6.31
N LYS A 11 23.09 4.68 7.05
CA LYS A 11 23.82 5.26 8.20
C LYS A 11 24.72 6.41 7.78
N ASP A 12 25.43 6.26 6.67
CA ASP A 12 26.35 7.29 6.18
C ASP A 12 25.59 8.49 5.62
N PHE A 13 24.44 8.25 4.98
CA PHE A 13 23.52 9.32 4.57
C PHE A 13 22.98 10.10 5.78
N ILE A 14 22.56 9.41 6.84
CA ILE A 14 22.08 10.06 8.07
C ILE A 14 23.18 10.91 8.71
N LYS A 15 24.42 10.43 8.77
CA LYS A 15 25.56 11.21 9.25
C LYS A 15 25.80 12.46 8.41
N HIS A 16 25.68 12.33 7.09
CA HIS A 16 25.82 13.47 6.18
C HIS A 16 24.74 14.52 6.45
N LEU A 17 23.48 14.12 6.59
CA LEU A 17 22.38 15.03 6.94
C LEU A 17 22.61 15.76 8.27
N GLN A 18 23.18 15.07 9.27
CA GLN A 18 23.55 15.69 10.55
C GLN A 18 24.65 16.74 10.38
N TYR A 19 25.63 16.44 9.53
CA TYR A 19 26.71 17.38 9.23
C TYR A 19 26.17 18.65 8.51
N GLU A 20 25.18 18.50 7.63
CA GLU A 20 24.50 19.60 6.94
C GLU A 20 23.53 20.39 7.85
N GLY A 21 23.45 20.07 9.14
CA GLY A 21 22.65 20.80 10.11
C GLY A 21 21.16 20.48 10.11
N VAL A 22 20.79 19.31 9.58
CA VAL A 22 19.39 18.79 9.66
C VAL A 22 19.09 18.48 11.12
N ASP A 23 18.01 19.08 11.66
CA ASP A 23 17.61 18.98 13.05
C ASP A 23 16.47 17.96 13.29
N LYS A 24 15.76 17.55 12.23
CA LYS A 24 14.65 16.57 12.26
C LYS A 24 14.59 15.79 10.95
N MET A 25 14.16 14.53 11.02
CA MET A 25 14.05 13.68 9.83
C MET A 25 12.78 12.84 9.85
N ILE A 26 12.21 12.60 8.67
CA ILE A 26 11.19 11.56 8.44
C ILE A 26 11.79 10.54 7.49
N LEU A 27 11.89 9.29 7.94
CA LEU A 27 12.29 8.16 7.11
C LEU A 27 11.05 7.40 6.66
N VAL A 28 10.84 7.28 5.35
CA VAL A 28 9.72 6.53 4.78
C VAL A 28 10.25 5.26 4.13
N ALA A 29 9.75 4.11 4.59
CA ALA A 29 10.05 2.80 4.03
C ALA A 29 8.76 2.20 3.46
N GLU A 30 8.65 2.16 2.14
CA GLU A 30 7.43 1.71 1.46
C GLU A 30 7.49 0.24 1.09
N ASP A 31 6.31 -0.41 1.15
CA ASP A 31 6.04 -1.78 0.68
C ASP A 31 7.02 -2.83 1.25
N ILE A 32 7.28 -2.75 2.54
CA ILE A 32 8.13 -3.71 3.24
C ILE A 32 7.39 -5.04 3.46
N GLY A 33 8.11 -6.19 3.46
CA GLY A 33 7.55 -7.52 3.77
C GLY A 33 6.85 -8.24 2.64
N GLY A 34 7.12 -7.90 1.37
CA GLY A 34 6.46 -8.55 0.22
C GLY A 34 6.83 -10.03 0.01
N VAL A 35 6.01 -10.74 -0.76
CA VAL A 35 6.07 -12.22 -0.97
C VAL A 35 7.25 -12.68 -1.85
N GLU A 36 7.78 -11.81 -2.71
CA GLU A 36 8.91 -12.19 -3.55
C GLU A 36 10.19 -12.29 -2.72
N ILE A 37 10.69 -13.52 -2.58
CA ILE A 37 11.94 -13.84 -1.90
C ILE A 37 13.10 -13.52 -2.86
N ASP A 38 13.31 -12.25 -3.14
CA ASP A 38 14.57 -11.79 -3.73
C ASP A 38 15.56 -11.51 -2.59
N GLN A 39 16.80 -12.02 -2.76
CA GLN A 39 17.87 -11.79 -1.79
C GLN A 39 18.16 -10.30 -1.52
N ALA A 40 17.91 -9.43 -2.51
CA ALA A 40 18.06 -8.00 -2.35
C ALA A 40 17.02 -7.43 -1.37
N ARG A 41 15.78 -7.94 -1.40
CA ARG A 41 14.68 -7.52 -0.53
C ARG A 41 14.89 -7.98 0.92
N ILE A 42 15.31 -9.24 1.11
CA ILE A 42 15.68 -9.77 2.44
C ILE A 42 16.77 -8.90 3.08
N ARG A 43 17.74 -8.45 2.31
CA ARG A 43 18.81 -7.56 2.80
C ARG A 43 18.28 -6.19 3.19
N SER A 44 17.38 -5.61 2.39
CA SER A 44 16.78 -4.30 2.67
C SER A 44 15.91 -4.33 3.95
N GLU A 45 15.15 -5.40 4.16
CA GLU A 45 14.36 -5.60 5.37
C GLU A 45 15.24 -5.82 6.59
N SER A 46 16.27 -6.65 6.47
CA SER A 46 17.25 -6.88 7.54
C SER A 46 18.01 -5.59 7.87
N ALA A 47 18.29 -4.76 6.86
CA ALA A 47 18.90 -3.45 7.04
C ALA A 47 18.00 -2.50 7.83
N LEU A 48 16.71 -2.42 7.46
CA LEU A 48 15.72 -1.61 8.17
C LEU A 48 15.56 -2.10 9.63
N LEU A 49 15.41 -3.40 9.84
CA LEU A 49 15.31 -3.98 11.18
C LEU A 49 16.56 -3.68 12.03
N SER A 50 17.75 -3.75 11.44
CA SER A 50 19.01 -3.38 12.12
C SER A 50 19.08 -1.89 12.47
N LEU A 51 18.53 -1.02 11.64
CA LEU A 51 18.42 0.41 11.94
C LEU A 51 17.46 0.66 13.11
N LEU A 52 16.32 -0.04 13.13
CA LEU A 52 15.32 0.05 14.19
C LEU A 52 15.84 -0.50 15.53
N ASP A 53 16.60 -1.59 15.50
CA ASP A 53 17.18 -2.18 16.72
C ASP A 53 18.27 -1.29 17.38
N ASN A 54 18.89 -0.42 16.59
CA ASN A 54 19.97 0.46 17.06
C ASN A 54 19.62 1.94 16.96
N GLN A 55 18.36 2.30 17.19
CA GLN A 55 17.85 3.66 16.99
C GLN A 55 18.69 4.72 17.71
N GLU A 56 19.00 4.55 18.99
CA GLU A 56 19.78 5.51 19.79
C GLU A 56 21.20 5.75 19.24
N GLN A 57 21.80 4.72 18.65
CA GLN A 57 23.15 4.83 18.07
C GLN A 57 23.14 5.36 16.63
N THR A 58 22.05 5.08 15.90
CA THR A 58 21.92 5.40 14.48
C THR A 58 21.37 6.81 14.27
N PHE A 59 20.33 7.16 15.01
CA PHE A 59 19.61 8.42 14.86
C PHE A 59 19.96 9.38 16.00
N LYS A 60 20.92 10.26 15.79
CA LYS A 60 21.28 11.33 16.74
C LYS A 60 20.38 12.56 16.62
N ILE A 61 19.55 12.62 15.61
CA ILE A 61 18.52 13.65 15.41
C ILE A 61 17.14 13.01 15.58
N PRO A 62 16.14 13.76 16.08
CA PRO A 62 14.76 13.29 16.14
C PRO A 62 14.31 12.77 14.80
N THR A 63 13.97 11.48 14.75
CA THR A 63 13.59 10.78 13.52
C THR A 63 12.23 10.14 13.68
N TYR A 64 11.31 10.45 12.78
CA TYR A 64 10.03 9.75 12.66
C TYR A 64 10.14 8.71 11.54
N ILE A 65 9.80 7.46 11.83
CA ILE A 65 9.89 6.36 10.86
C ILE A 65 8.47 5.94 10.49
N LEU A 66 8.15 6.05 9.21
CA LEU A 66 6.90 5.60 8.63
C LEU A 66 7.18 4.42 7.70
N ALA A 67 6.53 3.28 7.96
CA ALA A 67 6.65 2.11 7.10
C ALA A 67 5.28 1.66 6.59
N THR A 68 5.21 1.20 5.34
CA THR A 68 4.00 0.60 4.77
C THR A 68 4.25 -0.86 4.41
N THR A 69 3.24 -1.70 4.55
CA THR A 69 3.28 -3.11 4.16
C THR A 69 1.92 -3.61 3.71
N ASN A 70 1.91 -4.48 2.70
CA ASN A 70 0.75 -5.27 2.31
C ASN A 70 0.70 -6.63 3.01
N TYR A 71 1.78 -7.00 3.73
CA TYR A 71 1.96 -8.31 4.37
C TYR A 71 2.33 -8.16 5.85
N PRO A 72 1.42 -7.61 6.69
CA PRO A 72 1.72 -7.38 8.11
C PRO A 72 2.08 -8.67 8.85
N GLU A 73 1.55 -9.83 8.43
CA GLU A 73 1.84 -11.14 9.01
C GLU A 73 3.31 -11.54 8.88
N ASN A 74 3.98 -11.20 7.78
CA ASN A 74 5.40 -11.48 7.58
C ASN A 74 6.29 -10.68 8.54
N PHE A 75 5.79 -9.53 8.96
CA PHE A 75 6.45 -8.65 9.91
C PHE A 75 6.13 -8.98 11.38
N MET A 76 4.91 -9.49 11.65
CA MET A 76 4.41 -9.71 13.01
C MET A 76 5.31 -10.67 13.81
N GLY A 77 5.84 -11.73 13.22
CA GLY A 77 6.74 -12.67 13.89
C GLY A 77 8.03 -12.03 14.42
N ASN A 78 8.57 -11.07 13.69
CA ASN A 78 9.80 -10.35 14.06
C ASN A 78 9.54 -9.09 14.90
N LEU A 79 8.31 -8.55 14.86
CA LEU A 79 7.92 -7.31 15.54
C LEU A 79 7.25 -7.56 16.91
N THR A 80 6.49 -8.66 17.05
CA THR A 80 5.76 -8.97 18.30
C THR A 80 6.69 -9.33 19.45
N ASN A 81 7.84 -9.91 19.14
CA ASN A 81 8.81 -10.36 20.16
C ASN A 81 9.86 -9.30 20.53
N ARG A 82 9.83 -8.13 19.91
CA ARG A 82 10.77 -7.03 20.20
C ARG A 82 9.99 -5.71 20.30
N PRO A 83 9.62 -5.31 21.52
CA PRO A 83 9.09 -3.97 21.79
C PRO A 83 10.10 -2.91 21.32
N ASN A 84 9.65 -1.74 20.92
CA ASN A 84 10.42 -0.57 20.50
C ASN A 84 10.82 -0.48 19.01
N ARG A 85 10.19 -1.27 18.09
CA ARG A 85 10.44 -1.09 16.65
C ARG A 85 9.45 -0.13 16.01
N PHE A 86 8.16 -0.33 16.28
CA PHE A 86 7.09 0.57 15.85
C PHE A 86 6.11 0.78 17.01
N ASP A 87 5.89 2.03 17.39
CA ASP A 87 5.02 2.41 18.51
C ASP A 87 3.56 2.25 18.11
N ASP A 88 3.21 2.65 16.89
CA ASP A 88 1.85 2.61 16.37
C ASP A 88 1.72 1.73 15.12
N LYS A 89 0.59 1.02 15.02
CA LYS A 89 0.21 0.21 13.87
C LYS A 89 -1.17 0.63 13.39
N ILE A 90 -1.22 1.19 12.19
CA ILE A 90 -2.45 1.69 11.60
C ILE A 90 -2.88 0.75 10.47
N ARG A 91 -4.04 0.13 10.60
CA ARG A 91 -4.63 -0.66 9.51
C ARG A 91 -5.36 0.26 8.55
N VAL A 92 -4.92 0.28 7.30
CA VAL A 92 -5.60 0.98 6.19
C VAL A 92 -6.38 -0.07 5.39
N GLY A 93 -7.71 -0.04 5.51
CA GLY A 93 -8.61 -0.93 4.77
C GLY A 93 -9.25 -0.22 3.57
N TYR A 94 -10.13 -0.94 2.88
CA TYR A 94 -10.93 -0.33 1.81
C TYR A 94 -11.81 0.82 2.34
N PRO A 95 -12.02 1.89 1.56
CA PRO A 95 -12.86 3.01 1.96
C PRO A 95 -14.33 2.58 2.08
N LYS A 96 -15.02 3.12 3.08
CA LYS A 96 -16.48 2.90 3.26
C LYS A 96 -17.27 3.61 2.17
N GLY A 97 -18.55 3.27 2.01
CA GLY A 97 -19.40 3.78 0.94
C GLY A 97 -19.39 5.29 0.76
N SER A 98 -19.54 6.05 1.86
CA SER A 98 -19.47 7.52 1.82
C SER A 98 -18.09 8.05 1.45
N ALA A 99 -17.03 7.39 1.91
CA ALA A 99 -15.66 7.77 1.55
C ALA A 99 -15.37 7.45 0.07
N ARG A 100 -15.94 6.34 -0.48
CA ARG A 100 -15.83 6.03 -1.91
C ARG A 100 -16.51 7.10 -2.76
N GLN A 101 -17.70 7.57 -2.36
CA GLN A 101 -18.40 8.65 -3.05
C GLN A 101 -17.55 9.93 -3.07
N GLN A 102 -17.00 10.32 -1.92
CA GLN A 102 -16.13 11.49 -1.81
C GLN A 102 -14.86 11.37 -2.67
N LEU A 103 -14.22 10.19 -2.66
CA LEU A 103 -13.02 9.94 -3.46
C LEU A 103 -13.34 9.96 -4.97
N LEU A 104 -14.46 9.37 -5.39
CA LEU A 104 -14.88 9.39 -6.80
C LEU A 104 -15.09 10.83 -7.26
N THR A 105 -15.82 11.64 -6.48
CA THR A 105 -16.00 13.07 -6.77
C THR A 105 -14.68 13.85 -6.74
N PHE A 106 -13.77 13.51 -5.83
CA PHE A 106 -12.45 14.16 -5.76
C PHE A 106 -11.60 13.93 -7.01
N TYR A 107 -11.67 12.72 -7.59
CA TYR A 107 -10.94 12.38 -8.82
C TYR A 107 -11.61 12.93 -10.08
N ASP A 108 -12.91 13.22 -10.03
CA ASP A 108 -13.69 13.73 -11.17
C ASP A 108 -13.43 15.23 -11.39
N LYS A 109 -12.53 15.54 -12.31
CA LYS A 109 -12.21 16.92 -12.70
C LYS A 109 -13.07 17.42 -13.89
N GLU A 110 -13.71 16.49 -14.58
CA GLU A 110 -14.48 16.75 -15.80
C GLU A 110 -15.99 16.78 -15.56
N ASN A 111 -16.44 16.60 -14.31
CA ASN A 111 -17.85 16.53 -13.92
C ASN A 111 -18.63 15.43 -14.66
N LEU A 112 -18.02 14.24 -14.78
CA LEU A 112 -18.62 13.06 -15.41
C LEU A 112 -19.55 12.30 -14.49
N VAL A 113 -19.34 12.42 -13.17
CA VAL A 113 -20.02 11.61 -12.12
C VAL A 113 -21.42 12.14 -11.90
N ASP A 114 -22.40 11.28 -12.14
CA ASP A 114 -23.81 11.50 -11.86
C ASP A 114 -24.26 10.82 -10.55
N GLU A 115 -25.53 11.03 -10.17
CA GLU A 115 -26.12 10.45 -8.97
C GLU A 115 -26.15 8.91 -9.04
N GLU A 116 -26.33 8.33 -10.23
CA GLU A 116 -26.31 6.88 -10.41
C GLU A 116 -24.96 6.29 -10.07
N ALA A 117 -23.88 6.89 -10.54
CA ALA A 117 -22.50 6.48 -10.23
C ALA A 117 -22.21 6.62 -8.74
N LEU A 118 -22.64 7.70 -8.08
CA LEU A 118 -22.47 7.90 -6.64
C LEU A 118 -23.22 6.84 -5.84
N ASN A 119 -24.45 6.54 -6.19
CA ASN A 119 -25.24 5.51 -5.51
C ASN A 119 -24.63 4.12 -5.68
N LEU A 120 -24.14 3.80 -6.88
CA LEU A 120 -23.55 2.52 -7.19
C LEU A 120 -22.23 2.34 -6.44
N VAL A 121 -21.32 3.32 -6.47
CA VAL A 121 -20.04 3.26 -5.79
C VAL A 121 -20.18 3.23 -4.27
N GLY A 122 -21.22 3.86 -3.72
CA GLY A 122 -21.58 3.81 -2.30
C GLY A 122 -22.09 2.45 -1.83
N SER A 123 -22.58 1.60 -2.75
CA SER A 123 -23.19 0.33 -2.45
C SER A 123 -22.19 -0.75 -2.00
N LYS A 124 -22.72 -1.84 -1.41
CA LYS A 124 -21.91 -3.01 -1.00
C LYS A 124 -21.20 -3.71 -2.16
N LYS A 125 -21.67 -3.53 -3.40
CA LYS A 125 -21.03 -4.11 -4.59
C LYS A 125 -19.63 -3.59 -4.84
N CYS A 126 -19.29 -2.43 -4.29
CA CYS A 126 -17.99 -1.79 -4.42
C CYS A 126 -17.17 -1.82 -3.10
N ASP A 127 -17.47 -2.72 -2.17
CA ASP A 127 -16.79 -2.76 -0.86
C ASP A 127 -15.29 -3.05 -0.99
N GLU A 128 -14.86 -3.71 -2.07
CA GLU A 128 -13.46 -4.00 -2.37
C GLU A 128 -12.81 -2.95 -3.31
N PHE A 129 -13.50 -1.85 -3.60
CA PHE A 129 -12.90 -0.78 -4.39
C PHE A 129 -11.91 0.03 -3.56
N SER A 130 -10.64 -0.06 -3.94
CA SER A 130 -9.58 0.79 -3.42
C SER A 130 -9.63 2.21 -4.03
N PRO A 131 -8.92 3.19 -3.47
CA PRO A 131 -8.77 4.50 -4.09
C PRO A 131 -8.27 4.43 -5.55
N ALA A 132 -7.40 3.47 -5.86
CA ALA A 132 -6.92 3.24 -7.22
C ALA A 132 -8.04 2.82 -8.18
N HIS A 133 -8.95 1.92 -7.74
CA HIS A 133 -10.11 1.55 -8.54
C HIS A 133 -11.03 2.75 -8.82
N LEU A 134 -11.23 3.62 -7.84
CA LEU A 134 -12.07 4.81 -8.00
C LEU A 134 -11.49 5.81 -8.99
N ARG A 135 -10.16 5.99 -8.95
CA ARG A 135 -9.45 6.79 -9.94
C ARG A 135 -9.55 6.18 -11.33
N GLU A 136 -9.44 4.87 -11.42
CA GLU A 136 -9.53 4.13 -12.69
C GLU A 136 -10.93 4.26 -13.31
N VAL A 137 -12.00 4.32 -12.52
CA VAL A 137 -13.36 4.61 -13.03
C VAL A 137 -13.36 5.90 -13.84
N ILE A 138 -12.82 6.98 -13.29
CA ILE A 138 -12.78 8.28 -13.98
C ILE A 138 -11.92 8.23 -15.25
N ILE A 139 -10.74 7.63 -15.14
CA ILE A 139 -9.81 7.50 -16.28
C ILE A 139 -10.45 6.72 -17.43
N ARG A 140 -11.03 5.54 -17.14
CA ARG A 140 -11.70 4.73 -18.19
C ARG A 140 -12.91 5.43 -18.76
N SER A 141 -13.71 6.09 -17.93
CA SER A 141 -14.88 6.84 -18.40
C SER A 141 -14.49 7.94 -19.38
N ALA A 142 -13.43 8.67 -19.08
CA ALA A 142 -12.94 9.72 -19.99
C ALA A 142 -12.31 9.17 -21.27
N ILE A 143 -11.52 8.08 -21.18
CA ILE A 143 -10.82 7.51 -22.35
C ILE A 143 -11.79 6.84 -23.33
N TYR A 144 -12.78 6.10 -22.80
CA TYR A 144 -13.71 5.29 -23.61
C TYR A 144 -15.05 5.97 -23.86
N ASP A 145 -15.21 7.23 -23.44
CA ASP A 145 -16.47 8.00 -23.56
C ASP A 145 -17.67 7.22 -22.96
N MET A 146 -17.45 6.62 -21.78
CA MET A 146 -18.44 5.81 -21.07
C MET A 146 -18.94 6.58 -19.84
N LYS A 147 -20.20 6.32 -19.46
CA LYS A 147 -20.71 6.83 -18.19
C LYS A 147 -20.00 6.15 -17.01
N PRO A 148 -19.63 6.88 -15.95
CA PRO A 148 -18.96 6.30 -14.77
C PRO A 148 -19.73 5.12 -14.17
N ALA A 149 -21.07 5.15 -14.15
CA ALA A 149 -21.89 4.03 -13.68
C ALA A 149 -21.70 2.76 -14.52
N GLU A 150 -21.54 2.87 -15.83
CA GLU A 150 -21.28 1.73 -16.74
C GLU A 150 -19.88 1.18 -16.50
N THR A 151 -18.90 2.07 -16.35
CA THR A 151 -17.53 1.69 -16.02
C THR A 151 -17.45 0.95 -14.68
N ILE A 152 -18.14 1.43 -13.64
CA ILE A 152 -18.21 0.75 -12.34
C ILE A 152 -18.78 -0.67 -12.50
N ARG A 153 -19.87 -0.85 -13.28
CA ARG A 153 -20.47 -2.18 -13.50
C ARG A 153 -19.50 -3.12 -14.24
N ALA A 154 -18.79 -2.60 -15.23
CA ALA A 154 -17.78 -3.38 -15.95
C ALA A 154 -16.65 -3.83 -15.01
N MET A 155 -16.16 -2.93 -14.18
CA MET A 155 -15.10 -3.25 -13.21
C MET A 155 -15.55 -4.24 -12.13
N ILE A 156 -16.78 -4.15 -11.64
CA ILE A 156 -17.36 -5.16 -10.72
C ILE A 156 -17.33 -6.54 -11.38
N LYS A 157 -17.79 -6.63 -12.63
CA LYS A 157 -17.79 -7.89 -13.37
C LYS A 157 -16.38 -8.45 -13.57
N GLU A 158 -15.42 -7.62 -13.94
CA GLU A 158 -14.01 -8.00 -14.07
C GLU A 158 -13.44 -8.58 -12.77
N ILE A 159 -13.70 -7.93 -11.63
CA ILE A 159 -13.25 -8.38 -10.30
C ILE A 159 -13.89 -9.72 -9.94
N ASP A 160 -15.21 -9.87 -10.18
CA ASP A 160 -15.94 -11.12 -9.91
C ASP A 160 -15.40 -12.27 -10.77
N GLU A 161 -15.16 -12.06 -12.06
CA GLU A 161 -14.60 -13.05 -12.98
C GLU A 161 -13.18 -13.46 -12.55
N TYR A 162 -12.34 -12.50 -12.18
CA TYR A 162 -10.98 -12.75 -11.70
C TYR A 162 -10.99 -13.58 -10.41
N THR A 163 -11.85 -13.21 -9.46
CA THR A 163 -11.99 -13.91 -8.17
C THR A 163 -12.42 -15.35 -8.37
N ARG A 164 -13.39 -15.63 -9.25
CA ARG A 164 -13.83 -16.99 -9.58
C ARG A 164 -12.71 -17.81 -10.21
N ALA A 165 -12.01 -17.25 -11.20
CA ALA A 165 -10.90 -17.95 -11.86
C ALA A 165 -9.76 -18.28 -10.87
N PHE A 166 -9.53 -17.45 -9.87
CA PHE A 166 -8.53 -17.70 -8.85
C PHE A 166 -8.93 -18.80 -7.86
N GLN A 167 -10.22 -18.83 -7.48
CA GLN A 167 -10.77 -19.89 -6.62
C GLN A 167 -10.78 -21.26 -7.31
N GLU A 168 -11.11 -21.32 -8.59
CA GLU A 168 -11.05 -22.56 -9.37
C GLU A 168 -9.63 -23.14 -9.47
N LYS A 169 -8.62 -22.28 -9.67
CA LYS A 169 -7.21 -22.70 -9.67
C LYS A 169 -6.72 -23.15 -8.30
N GLY A 170 -7.21 -22.53 -7.23
CA GLY A 170 -6.91 -22.92 -5.84
C GLY A 170 -7.45 -24.32 -5.51
N ASN A 171 -8.68 -24.61 -5.93
CA ASN A 171 -9.31 -25.92 -5.72
C ASN A 171 -8.68 -27.05 -6.54
N MET A 172 -8.10 -26.77 -7.72
CA MET A 172 -7.37 -27.78 -8.50
C MET A 172 -6.03 -28.19 -7.86
N ARG A 173 -5.41 -27.33 -7.05
CA ARG A 173 -4.17 -27.67 -6.34
C ARG A 173 -4.37 -28.50 -5.07
N THR A 174 -5.56 -28.43 -4.46
CA THR A 174 -5.92 -29.21 -3.26
C THR A 174 -6.54 -30.60 -3.59
N GLY A 175 -6.85 -30.89 -4.84
CA GLY A 175 -7.44 -32.16 -5.29
C GLY A 175 -6.43 -33.20 -5.73
N LEU A 176 -5.13 -33.04 -5.51
CA LEU A 176 -4.04 -33.93 -5.87
C LEU A 176 -3.17 -34.32 -4.65
N LEU A 177 -3.84 -34.75 -3.56
CA LEU A 177 -3.20 -35.49 -2.45
C LEU A 177 -4.01 -36.76 -2.13
#